data_cea3d88b960bdb00de0db08a080f7980
#
_entry.id   cea3d88b960bdb00de0db08a080f7980
#
_cell.length_a   1.000
_cell.length_b   1.000
_cell.length_c   1.000
_cell.angle_alpha   90.00
_cell.angle_beta   90.00
_cell.angle_gamma   90.00
#
_symmetry.space_group_name_H-M   'P 1'
#
loop_
_entity.id
_entity.type
_entity.pdbx_description
1 polymer ?
#
loop_
_entity_poly.entity_id
_entity_poly.type
_entity_poly.pdbx_seq_one_letter_code
_entity_poly.pdbx_strand_id
1 'polypeptide(L)'
;YEAGKLILANRYTTSNAVHQASKLPEGERESFLTWLFDLEYHRLELPEPDLVFYLDLPIELTEQMMRRREAETGTRADIHEQDEAYLRRCRESAGEIADRLGWRRIDCSREGAVRTQEDIHAEAWELVRTLLGR
;
A
#
# COMPACT_ATOMS: atom_id res chain seq x y z
N TYR A 1 -0.46 19.19 9.79
CA TYR A 1 -0.84 19.46 8.39
C TYR A 1 -0.97 20.97 8.15
N GLU A 2 -1.90 21.66 8.80
CA GLU A 2 -2.14 23.11 8.62
C GLU A 2 -0.90 23.99 8.84
N ALA A 3 0.05 23.53 9.64
CA ALA A 3 1.33 24.21 9.85
C ALA A 3 2.35 24.00 8.73
N GLY A 4 1.97 23.38 7.61
CA GLY A 4 2.85 23.12 6.46
C GLY A 4 3.96 22.09 6.73
N LYS A 5 3.77 21.22 7.72
CA LYS A 5 4.73 20.15 8.02
C LYS A 5 4.52 18.95 7.08
N LEU A 6 5.61 18.27 6.73
CA LEU A 6 5.56 16.98 6.07
C LEU A 6 4.96 15.94 7.03
N ILE A 7 3.93 15.24 6.56
CA ILE A 7 3.30 14.15 7.29
C ILE A 7 3.56 12.85 6.55
N LEU A 8 4.10 11.87 7.24
CA LEU A 8 4.26 10.52 6.75
C LEU A 8 3.25 9.62 7.47
N ALA A 9 2.33 9.03 6.72
CA ALA A 9 1.35 8.09 7.24
C ALA A 9 1.70 6.66 6.80
N ASN A 10 1.85 5.76 7.78
CA ASN A 10 1.90 4.33 7.51
C ASN A 10 0.47 3.80 7.49
N ARG A 11 -0.08 3.62 6.29
CA ARG A 11 -1.49 3.38 5.96
C ARG A 11 -2.36 4.62 6.23
N TYR A 12 -3.25 4.88 5.30
CA TYR A 12 -4.19 6.00 5.35
C TYR A 12 -5.47 5.58 4.60
N THR A 13 -6.29 6.52 4.13
CA THR A 13 -7.52 6.29 3.35
C THR A 13 -7.32 5.31 2.18
N THR A 14 -6.17 5.38 1.51
CA THR A 14 -5.78 4.48 0.42
C THR A 14 -5.78 2.99 0.80
N SER A 15 -5.58 2.66 2.09
CA SER A 15 -5.74 1.28 2.57
C SER A 15 -7.17 0.77 2.46
N ASN A 16 -8.18 1.64 2.66
CA ASN A 16 -9.58 1.28 2.47
C ASN A 16 -9.86 0.95 1.00
N ALA A 17 -9.29 1.73 0.08
CA ALA A 17 -9.40 1.47 -1.36
C ALA A 17 -8.95 0.05 -1.70
N VAL A 18 -7.76 -0.36 -1.24
CA VAL A 18 -7.21 -1.69 -1.52
C VAL A 18 -8.03 -2.81 -0.86
N HIS A 19 -8.19 -2.74 0.46
CA HIS A 19 -8.77 -3.85 1.22
C HIS A 19 -10.27 -4.04 1.00
N GLN A 20 -11.02 -2.97 0.73
CA GLN A 20 -12.45 -3.11 0.47
C GLN A 20 -12.71 -3.45 -1.00
N ALA A 21 -12.01 -2.81 -1.94
CA ALA A 21 -12.19 -3.13 -3.35
C ALA A 21 -11.80 -4.58 -3.68
N SER A 22 -10.83 -5.18 -2.99
CA SER A 22 -10.45 -6.59 -3.18
C SER A 22 -11.56 -7.60 -2.86
N LYS A 23 -12.59 -7.17 -2.11
CA LYS A 23 -13.76 -7.99 -1.75
C LYS A 23 -14.89 -7.88 -2.76
N LEU A 24 -14.81 -6.94 -3.69
CA LEU A 24 -15.85 -6.65 -4.68
C LEU A 24 -15.52 -7.31 -6.03
N PRO A 25 -16.56 -7.67 -6.79
CA PRO A 25 -16.40 -8.00 -8.20
C PRO A 25 -15.68 -6.88 -8.96
N GLU A 26 -14.89 -7.22 -9.96
CA GLU A 26 -14.11 -6.24 -10.75
C GLU A 26 -14.98 -5.10 -11.29
N GLY A 27 -16.15 -5.41 -11.83
CA GLY A 27 -17.07 -4.42 -12.40
C GLY A 27 -17.67 -3.42 -11.39
N GLU A 28 -17.59 -3.71 -10.08
CA GLU A 28 -18.09 -2.84 -9.02
C GLU A 28 -16.99 -1.97 -8.38
N ARG A 29 -15.73 -2.30 -8.61
CA ARG A 29 -14.59 -1.64 -7.96
C ARG A 29 -14.51 -0.15 -8.31
N GLU A 30 -14.82 0.21 -9.55
CA GLU A 30 -14.75 1.61 -10.00
C GLU A 30 -15.76 2.51 -9.31
N SER A 31 -17.01 2.09 -9.26
CA SER A 31 -18.07 2.85 -8.59
C SER A 31 -17.81 2.97 -7.09
N PHE A 32 -17.30 1.90 -6.48
CA PHE A 32 -16.89 1.89 -5.10
C PHE A 32 -15.75 2.88 -4.81
N LEU A 33 -14.69 2.88 -5.62
CA LEU A 33 -13.56 3.81 -5.44
C LEU A 33 -14.00 5.27 -5.60
N THR A 34 -14.85 5.55 -6.58
CA THR A 34 -15.41 6.89 -6.80
C THR A 34 -16.21 7.35 -5.58
N TRP A 35 -17.08 6.48 -5.05
CA TRP A 35 -17.86 6.76 -3.85
C TRP A 35 -16.96 6.94 -2.61
N LEU A 36 -15.94 6.07 -2.44
CA LEU A 36 -15.04 6.10 -1.29
C LEU A 36 -14.27 7.42 -1.23
N PHE A 37 -13.69 7.85 -2.33
CA PHE A 37 -12.92 9.09 -2.38
C PHE A 37 -13.80 10.35 -2.28
N ASP A 38 -15.03 10.32 -2.84
CA ASP A 38 -16.00 11.38 -2.58
C ASP A 38 -16.33 11.48 -1.08
N LEU A 39 -16.54 10.32 -0.42
CA LEU A 39 -16.79 10.29 1.01
C LEU A 39 -15.61 10.82 1.82
N GLU A 40 -14.41 10.30 1.57
CA GLU A 40 -13.23 10.60 2.40
C GLU A 40 -12.70 12.02 2.16
N TYR A 41 -12.54 12.44 0.90
CA TYR A 41 -11.88 13.70 0.58
C TYR A 41 -12.84 14.89 0.47
N HIS A 42 -14.08 14.67 0.00
CA HIS A 42 -15.02 15.77 -0.21
C HIS A 42 -16.03 15.93 0.92
N ARG A 43 -16.60 14.82 1.45
CA ARG A 43 -17.61 14.92 2.51
C ARG A 43 -17.03 14.93 3.90
N LEU A 44 -15.97 14.17 4.16
CA LEU A 44 -15.25 14.15 5.44
C LEU A 44 -14.09 15.15 5.47
N GLU A 45 -13.80 15.82 4.35
CA GLU A 45 -12.74 16.82 4.20
C GLU A 45 -11.37 16.32 4.70
N LEU A 46 -11.10 15.01 4.54
CA LEU A 46 -9.79 14.45 4.86
C LEU A 46 -8.76 14.95 3.84
N PRO A 47 -7.54 15.33 4.25
CA PRO A 47 -6.52 15.74 3.32
C PRO A 47 -6.18 14.65 2.32
N GLU A 48 -6.22 14.97 1.04
CA GLU A 48 -5.73 14.07 0.01
C GLU A 48 -4.19 13.97 0.07
N PRO A 49 -3.60 12.76 -0.04
CA PRO A 49 -2.15 12.63 -0.01
C PRO A 49 -1.51 13.18 -1.30
N ASP A 50 -0.45 13.98 -1.14
CA ASP A 50 0.34 14.50 -2.28
C ASP A 50 1.15 13.39 -2.97
N LEU A 51 1.46 12.32 -2.27
CA LEU A 51 2.23 11.18 -2.77
C LEU A 51 1.83 9.91 -2.04
N VAL A 52 1.56 8.87 -2.81
CA VAL A 52 1.28 7.53 -2.28
C VAL A 52 2.33 6.55 -2.79
N PHE A 53 2.95 5.82 -1.88
CA PHE A 53 3.79 4.67 -2.22
C PHE A 53 3.02 3.37 -2.07
N TYR A 54 3.09 2.55 -3.09
CA TYR A 54 2.72 1.15 -3.02
C TYR A 54 3.98 0.29 -3.00
N LEU A 55 4.28 -0.27 -1.84
CA LEU A 55 5.41 -1.20 -1.68
C LEU A 55 4.95 -2.58 -2.16
N ASP A 56 5.38 -2.96 -3.35
CA ASP A 56 5.00 -4.22 -3.97
C ASP A 56 6.02 -5.31 -3.64
N LEU A 57 5.52 -6.38 -3.01
CA LEU A 57 6.32 -7.56 -2.68
C LEU A 57 5.59 -8.81 -3.17
N PRO A 58 6.26 -9.74 -3.88
CA PRO A 58 5.69 -11.04 -4.25
C PRO A 58 5.14 -11.79 -3.03
N ILE A 59 4.00 -12.48 -3.21
CA ILE A 59 3.31 -13.14 -2.11
C ILE A 59 4.19 -14.19 -1.42
N GLU A 60 4.99 -14.89 -2.19
CA GLU A 60 5.90 -15.93 -1.72
C GLU A 60 6.97 -15.36 -0.75
N LEU A 61 7.46 -14.16 -1.05
CA LEU A 61 8.41 -13.45 -0.19
C LEU A 61 7.70 -12.85 1.04
N THR A 62 6.46 -12.38 0.88
CA THR A 62 5.63 -11.90 1.99
C THR A 62 5.42 -13.01 3.01
N GLU A 63 5.03 -14.21 2.58
CA GLU A 63 4.85 -15.36 3.45
C GLU A 63 6.14 -15.79 4.16
N GLN A 64 7.28 -15.76 3.46
CA GLN A 64 8.57 -16.06 4.07
C GLN A 64 8.89 -15.07 5.19
N MET A 65 8.67 -13.77 4.96
CA MET A 65 8.88 -12.73 5.97
C MET A 65 7.93 -12.91 7.17
N MET A 66 6.67 -13.25 6.93
CA MET A 66 5.69 -13.50 7.99
C MET A 66 6.10 -14.68 8.87
N ARG A 67 6.45 -15.82 8.26
CA ARG A 67 6.93 -17.02 8.98
C ARG A 67 8.20 -16.71 9.80
N ARG A 68 9.12 -15.93 9.23
CA ARG A 68 10.33 -15.52 9.95
C ARG A 68 9.98 -14.64 11.15
N ARG A 69 9.11 -13.64 10.98
CA ARG A 69 8.64 -12.78 12.07
C ARG A 69 7.97 -13.59 13.19
N GLU A 70 7.12 -14.55 12.84
CA GLU A 70 6.48 -15.44 13.81
C GLU A 70 7.51 -16.25 14.61
N ALA A 71 8.52 -16.79 13.94
CA ALA A 71 9.58 -17.55 14.58
C ALA A 71 10.44 -16.69 15.52
N GLU A 72 10.70 -15.44 15.15
CA GLU A 72 11.53 -14.50 15.92
C GLU A 72 10.78 -13.87 17.10
N THR A 73 9.48 -13.59 16.93
CA THR A 73 8.70 -12.80 17.92
C THR A 73 7.70 -13.63 18.72
N GLY A 74 7.40 -14.86 18.29
CA GLY A 74 6.33 -15.68 18.83
C GLY A 74 4.91 -15.13 18.60
N THR A 75 4.79 -14.05 17.79
CA THR A 75 3.51 -13.42 17.48
C THR A 75 2.88 -14.12 16.28
N ARG A 76 1.69 -14.68 16.45
CA ARG A 76 0.96 -15.29 15.33
C ARG A 76 0.50 -14.21 14.35
N ALA A 77 0.51 -14.56 13.05
CA ALA A 77 -0.09 -13.74 12.00
C ALA A 77 -1.59 -13.52 12.29
N ASP A 78 -2.09 -12.35 11.92
CA ASP A 78 -3.52 -12.04 11.96
C ASP A 78 -4.30 -13.01 11.06
N ILE A 79 -5.60 -13.19 11.35
CA ILE A 79 -6.51 -14.07 10.57
C ILE A 79 -6.47 -13.74 9.09
N HIS A 80 -6.40 -12.44 8.75
CA HIS A 80 -6.29 -11.98 7.37
C HIS A 80 -4.91 -12.28 6.74
N GLU A 81 -3.85 -12.30 7.53
CA GLU A 81 -2.51 -12.66 7.07
C GLU A 81 -2.37 -14.18 6.81
N GLN A 82 -3.24 -15.00 7.37
CA GLN A 82 -3.25 -16.45 7.17
C GLN A 82 -4.01 -16.90 5.91
N ASP A 83 -4.83 -16.03 5.31
CA ASP A 83 -5.56 -16.31 4.08
C ASP A 83 -4.74 -15.90 2.85
N GLU A 84 -3.94 -16.83 2.33
CA GLU A 84 -3.13 -16.63 1.12
C GLU A 84 -3.96 -16.15 -0.08
N ALA A 85 -5.14 -16.72 -0.29
CA ALA A 85 -6.02 -16.35 -1.38
C ALA A 85 -6.51 -14.90 -1.24
N TYR A 86 -6.79 -14.47 -0.01
CA TYR A 86 -7.13 -13.07 0.28
C TYR A 86 -5.95 -12.12 0.04
N LEU A 87 -4.76 -12.48 0.51
CA LEU A 87 -3.55 -11.67 0.30
C LEU A 87 -3.22 -11.52 -1.19
N ARG A 88 -3.40 -12.60 -1.96
CA ARG A 88 -3.21 -12.57 -3.43
C ARG A 88 -4.19 -11.61 -4.10
N ARG A 89 -5.49 -11.69 -3.76
CA ARG A 89 -6.51 -10.74 -4.26
C ARG A 89 -6.21 -9.30 -3.85
N CYS A 90 -5.78 -9.08 -2.61
CA CYS A 90 -5.39 -7.74 -2.14
C CYS A 90 -4.21 -7.19 -2.94
N ARG A 91 -3.19 -8.01 -3.23
CA ARG A 91 -2.03 -7.58 -4.02
C ARG A 91 -2.41 -7.23 -5.45
N GLU A 92 -3.22 -8.08 -6.11
CA GLU A 92 -3.73 -7.82 -7.46
C GLU A 92 -4.54 -6.53 -7.51
N SER A 93 -5.51 -6.38 -6.60
CA SER A 93 -6.31 -5.15 -6.48
C SER A 93 -5.46 -3.92 -6.18
N ALA A 94 -4.45 -4.04 -5.32
CA ALA A 94 -3.55 -2.94 -4.99
C ALA A 94 -2.73 -2.49 -6.21
N GLY A 95 -2.23 -3.44 -7.01
CA GLY A 95 -1.51 -3.14 -8.25
C GLY A 95 -2.39 -2.38 -9.25
N GLU A 96 -3.59 -2.89 -9.53
CA GLU A 96 -4.57 -2.24 -10.41
C GLU A 96 -4.92 -0.82 -9.96
N ILE A 97 -5.17 -0.64 -8.65
CA ILE A 97 -5.52 0.66 -8.06
C ILE A 97 -4.32 1.61 -8.13
N ALA A 98 -3.11 1.13 -7.81
CA ALA A 98 -1.89 1.92 -7.86
C ALA A 98 -1.62 2.46 -9.27
N ASP A 99 -1.73 1.60 -10.27
CA ASP A 99 -1.54 1.98 -11.67
C ASP A 99 -2.60 3.00 -12.14
N ARG A 100 -3.87 2.78 -11.77
CA ARG A 100 -4.99 3.64 -12.13
C ARG A 100 -4.91 5.02 -11.47
N LEU A 101 -4.52 5.09 -10.20
CA LEU A 101 -4.45 6.32 -9.41
C LEU A 101 -3.07 7.01 -9.48
N GLY A 102 -2.15 6.47 -10.27
CA GLY A 102 -0.82 7.05 -10.42
C GLY A 102 0.04 6.96 -9.16
N TRP A 103 -0.22 5.98 -8.28
CA TRP A 103 0.62 5.76 -7.11
C TRP A 103 2.03 5.35 -7.52
N ARG A 104 3.00 5.69 -6.73
CA ARG A 104 4.39 5.29 -6.96
C ARG A 104 4.62 3.88 -6.45
N ARG A 105 4.68 2.94 -7.38
CA ARG A 105 5.00 1.55 -7.09
C ARG A 105 6.49 1.40 -6.89
N ILE A 106 6.89 0.84 -5.75
CA ILE A 106 8.27 0.49 -5.42
C ILE A 106 8.34 -1.03 -5.35
N ASP A 107 9.08 -1.65 -6.27
CA ASP A 107 9.35 -3.08 -6.22
C ASP A 107 10.30 -3.37 -5.05
N CYS A 108 9.79 -4.11 -4.07
CA CYS A 108 10.54 -4.48 -2.87
C CYS A 108 11.33 -5.77 -3.04
N SER A 109 11.36 -6.34 -4.27
CA SER A 109 12.13 -7.55 -4.59
C SER A 109 13.14 -7.30 -5.70
N ARG A 110 14.23 -8.06 -5.69
CA ARG A 110 15.22 -8.11 -6.78
C ARG A 110 15.78 -9.52 -6.86
N GLU A 111 15.81 -10.11 -8.05
CA GLU A 111 16.37 -11.46 -8.30
C GLU A 111 15.80 -12.54 -7.37
N GLY A 112 14.49 -12.46 -7.06
CA GLY A 112 13.81 -13.42 -6.20
C GLY A 112 14.07 -13.26 -4.69
N ALA A 113 14.72 -12.18 -4.27
CA ALA A 113 14.97 -11.86 -2.87
C ALA A 113 14.37 -10.50 -2.49
N VAL A 114 14.07 -10.32 -1.19
CA VAL A 114 13.63 -9.03 -0.65
C VAL A 114 14.81 -8.04 -0.67
N ARG A 115 14.59 -6.84 -1.20
CA ARG A 115 15.56 -5.73 -1.15
C ARG A 115 15.80 -5.27 0.28
N THR A 116 16.94 -4.67 0.54
CA THR A 116 17.23 -4.09 1.85
C THR A 116 16.33 -2.88 2.13
N GLN A 117 16.10 -2.59 3.41
CA GLN A 117 15.32 -1.42 3.81
C GLN A 117 15.98 -0.12 3.32
N GLU A 118 17.31 -0.06 3.34
CA GLU A 118 18.10 1.08 2.88
C GLU A 118 17.93 1.33 1.39
N ASP A 119 17.89 0.27 0.58
CA ASP A 119 17.72 0.37 -0.87
C ASP A 119 16.30 0.85 -1.23
N ILE A 120 15.27 0.30 -0.57
CA ILE A 120 13.87 0.75 -0.74
C ILE A 120 13.71 2.19 -0.24
N HIS A 121 14.30 2.52 0.90
CA HIS A 121 14.26 3.89 1.45
C HIS A 121 14.92 4.89 0.52
N ALA A 122 16.08 4.57 -0.06
CA ALA A 122 16.76 5.47 -0.99
C ALA A 122 15.89 5.82 -2.21
N GLU A 123 15.20 4.82 -2.79
CA GLU A 123 14.27 5.03 -3.89
C GLU A 123 13.07 5.90 -3.48
N ALA A 124 12.44 5.60 -2.34
CA ALA A 124 11.33 6.39 -1.80
C ALA A 124 11.77 7.84 -1.52
N TRP A 125 12.97 8.02 -0.95
CA TRP A 125 13.50 9.34 -0.64
C TRP A 125 13.74 10.22 -1.88
N GLU A 126 14.23 9.66 -2.98
CA GLU A 126 14.39 10.40 -4.23
C GLU A 126 13.05 10.92 -4.77
N LEU A 127 11.98 10.14 -4.66
CA LEU A 127 10.64 10.56 -5.05
C LEU A 127 10.11 11.69 -4.15
N VAL A 128 10.33 11.59 -2.83
CA VAL A 128 9.96 12.66 -1.88
C VAL A 128 10.76 13.94 -2.15
N ARG A 129 12.07 13.83 -2.38
CA ARG A 129 12.92 14.98 -2.71
C ARG A 129 12.41 15.72 -3.95
N THR A 130 12.04 14.97 -4.97
CA THR A 130 11.49 15.54 -6.22
C THR A 130 10.20 16.29 -5.93
N LEU A 131 9.29 15.73 -5.12
CA LEU A 131 8.05 16.41 -4.70
C LEU A 131 8.32 17.70 -3.93
N LEU A 132 9.33 17.70 -3.06
CA LEU A 132 9.68 18.86 -2.24
C LEU A 132 10.53 19.91 -2.99
N GLY A 133 10.86 19.68 -4.26
CA GLY A 133 11.69 20.59 -5.06
C GLY A 133 13.15 20.69 -4.57
N ARG A 134 13.68 19.61 -3.98
CA ARG A 134 15.04 19.55 -3.39
C ARG A 134 15.92 18.55 -4.09
#